data_842f048cb91d4b575557429bf7cd5424
#
_entry.id   842f048cb91d4b575557429bf7cd5424
#
_cell.length_a   1.000
_cell.length_b   1.000
_cell.length_c   1.000
_cell.angle_alpha   90.00
_cell.angle_beta   90.00
_cell.angle_gamma   90.00
#
_symmetry.space_group_name_H-M   'P 1'
#
loop_
_entity.id
_entity.type
_entity.pdbx_description
1 polymer ?
#
loop_
_entity_poly.entity_id
_entity_poly.type
_entity_poly.pdbx_seq_one_letter_code
_entity_poly.pdbx_strand_id
1 'polypeptide(L)'
;MHPIWKTRERLAKVIARGEVLQTSMRQGLAVVDDASLTAWRMNASTVISQLVSEKHSYQQQFERLGRDRKLGSFRLLECTLGVLVGLRDD
;
A
#
# COMPACT_ATOMS: atom_id res chain seq x y z
N MET A 1 14.23 -17.10 5.89
CA MET A 1 14.43 -16.17 4.77
C MET A 1 13.39 -16.44 3.69
N HIS A 2 12.58 -15.46 3.35
CA HIS A 2 11.58 -15.62 2.30
C HIS A 2 12.23 -15.43 0.93
N PRO A 3 11.95 -16.31 -0.04
CA PRO A 3 12.43 -16.09 -1.40
C PRO A 3 11.88 -14.77 -1.95
N ILE A 4 12.72 -14.03 -2.66
CA ILE A 4 12.35 -12.73 -3.24
C ILE A 4 11.10 -12.83 -4.13
N TRP A 5 10.98 -13.92 -4.91
CA TRP A 5 9.82 -14.09 -5.79
C TRP A 5 8.51 -14.23 -5.03
N LYS A 6 8.50 -14.86 -3.84
CA LYS A 6 7.30 -14.94 -3.01
C LYS A 6 6.90 -13.57 -2.47
N THR A 7 7.87 -12.75 -2.11
CA THR A 7 7.62 -11.39 -1.63
C THR A 7 7.07 -10.52 -2.76
N ARG A 8 7.61 -10.66 -3.97
CA ARG A 8 7.09 -9.96 -5.15
C ARG A 8 5.66 -10.39 -5.49
N GLU A 9 5.37 -11.67 -5.32
CA GLU A 9 4.01 -12.19 -5.51
C GLU A 9 3.03 -11.58 -4.49
N ARG A 10 3.45 -11.45 -3.24
CA ARG A 10 2.67 -10.78 -2.21
C ARG A 10 2.45 -9.31 -2.56
N LEU A 11 3.48 -8.65 -3.06
CA LEU A 11 3.39 -7.25 -3.50
C LEU A 11 2.33 -7.11 -4.58
N ALA A 12 2.34 -7.98 -5.59
CA ALA A 12 1.33 -7.96 -6.64
C ALA A 12 -0.08 -8.14 -6.09
N LYS A 13 -0.27 -9.04 -5.12
CA LYS A 13 -1.56 -9.25 -4.48
C LYS A 13 -2.03 -8.04 -3.68
N VAL A 14 -1.11 -7.40 -2.94
CA VAL A 14 -1.43 -6.20 -2.17
C VAL A 14 -1.84 -5.07 -3.11
N ILE A 15 -1.13 -4.89 -4.22
CA ILE A 15 -1.47 -3.89 -5.23
C ILE A 15 -2.85 -4.16 -5.81
N ALA A 16 -3.12 -5.40 -6.21
CA ALA A 16 -4.41 -5.78 -6.78
C ALA A 16 -5.56 -5.50 -5.81
N ARG A 17 -5.38 -5.82 -4.54
CA ARG A 17 -6.38 -5.55 -3.51
C ARG A 17 -6.60 -4.04 -3.31
N GLY A 18 -5.53 -3.26 -3.33
CA GLY A 18 -5.61 -1.81 -3.25
C GLY A 18 -6.36 -1.21 -4.44
N GLU A 19 -6.16 -1.75 -5.63
CA GLU A 19 -6.87 -1.31 -6.84
C GLU A 19 -8.37 -1.60 -6.73
N VAL A 20 -8.75 -2.76 -6.16
CA VAL A 20 -10.15 -3.10 -5.91
C VAL A 20 -10.77 -2.10 -4.93
N LEU A 21 -10.09 -1.78 -3.84
CA LEU A 21 -10.55 -0.79 -2.87
C LEU A 21 -10.72 0.58 -3.53
N GLN A 22 -9.76 0.99 -4.35
CA GLN A 22 -9.79 2.26 -5.07
C GLN A 22 -11.00 2.34 -6.01
N THR A 23 -11.25 1.27 -6.77
CA THR A 23 -12.39 1.19 -7.68
C THR A 23 -13.70 1.27 -6.92
N SER A 24 -13.81 0.54 -5.80
CA SER A 24 -15.02 0.57 -4.96
C SER A 24 -15.30 1.96 -4.42
N MET A 25 -14.28 2.68 -4.00
CA MET A 25 -14.42 4.05 -3.50
C MET A 25 -14.85 5.01 -4.61
N ARG A 26 -14.27 4.88 -5.81
CA ARG A 26 -14.62 5.74 -6.96
C ARG A 26 -16.05 5.54 -7.41
N GLN A 27 -16.52 4.30 -7.37
CA GLN A 27 -17.88 3.97 -7.82
C GLN A 27 -18.94 4.20 -6.75
N GLY A 28 -18.52 4.51 -5.52
CA GLY A 28 -19.45 4.67 -4.41
C GLY A 28 -20.18 3.38 -4.05
N LEU A 29 -19.70 2.24 -4.49
CA LEU A 29 -20.37 0.94 -4.29
C LEU A 29 -20.19 0.39 -2.88
N ALA A 30 -19.14 0.83 -2.18
CA ALA A 30 -18.89 0.42 -0.81
C ALA A 30 -18.16 1.54 -0.07
N VAL A 31 -18.52 1.75 1.18
CA VAL A 31 -17.74 2.60 2.07
C VAL A 31 -16.57 1.75 2.54
N VAL A 32 -15.36 2.09 2.09
CA VAL A 32 -14.16 1.46 2.61
C VAL A 32 -13.96 2.04 4.01
N ASP A 33 -14.20 1.24 5.04
CA ASP A 33 -14.06 1.70 6.41
C ASP A 33 -12.57 1.85 6.78
N ASP A 34 -12.32 2.61 7.84
CA ASP A 34 -10.95 2.86 8.31
C ASP A 34 -10.25 1.57 8.71
N ALA A 35 -10.98 0.59 9.23
CA ALA A 35 -10.40 -0.70 9.62
C ALA A 35 -9.89 -1.48 8.42
N SER A 36 -10.65 -1.53 7.32
CA SER A 36 -10.22 -2.21 6.09
C SER A 36 -9.01 -1.54 5.48
N LEU A 37 -9.00 -0.22 5.42
CA LEU A 37 -7.87 0.54 4.90
C LEU A 37 -6.62 0.35 5.75
N THR A 38 -6.79 0.40 7.08
CA THR A 38 -5.68 0.19 8.01
C THR A 38 -5.09 -1.21 7.85
N ALA A 39 -5.92 -2.24 7.78
CA ALA A 39 -5.48 -3.62 7.59
C ALA A 39 -4.70 -3.77 6.28
N TRP A 40 -5.20 -3.18 5.20
CA TRP A 40 -4.52 -3.20 3.91
C TRP A 40 -3.16 -2.50 3.98
N ARG A 41 -3.09 -1.34 4.64
CA ARG A 41 -1.84 -0.61 4.79
C ARG A 41 -0.83 -1.37 5.65
N MET A 42 -1.27 -2.08 6.66
CA MET A 42 -0.38 -2.92 7.47
C MET A 42 0.22 -4.05 6.64
N ASN A 43 -0.57 -4.68 5.78
CA ASN A 43 -0.06 -5.69 4.85
C ASN A 43 0.94 -5.08 3.88
N ALA A 44 0.67 -3.90 3.36
CA ALA A 44 1.58 -3.17 2.47
C ALA A 44 2.90 -2.87 3.18
N SER A 45 2.84 -2.40 4.43
CA SER A 45 4.02 -2.10 5.23
C SER A 45 4.90 -3.34 5.41
N THR A 46 4.28 -4.49 5.72
CA THR A 46 4.99 -5.75 5.88
C THR A 46 5.74 -6.14 4.60
N VAL A 47 5.08 -6.03 3.45
CA VAL A 47 5.69 -6.38 2.17
C VAL A 47 6.84 -5.43 1.83
N ILE A 48 6.65 -4.14 2.05
CA ILE A 48 7.71 -3.15 1.80
C ILE A 48 8.94 -3.45 2.66
N SER A 49 8.73 -3.76 3.94
CA SER A 49 9.82 -4.08 4.87
C SER A 49 10.61 -5.32 4.46
N GLN A 50 9.96 -6.26 3.79
CA GLN A 50 10.62 -7.48 3.30
C GLN A 50 11.44 -7.24 2.03
N LEU A 51 11.10 -6.21 1.26
CA LEU A 51 11.75 -5.92 -0.02
C LEU A 51 12.87 -4.89 0.10
N VAL A 52 12.74 -3.93 1.02
CA VAL A 52 13.68 -2.82 1.13
C VAL A 52 14.04 -2.57 2.60
N SER A 53 15.20 -1.93 2.82
CA SER A 53 15.63 -1.56 4.17
C SER A 53 14.80 -0.39 4.71
N GLU A 54 14.84 -0.19 6.03
CA GLU A 54 14.15 0.90 6.70
C GLU A 54 14.58 2.29 6.19
N LYS A 55 15.79 2.39 5.69
CA LYS A 55 16.36 3.65 5.18
C LYS A 55 16.05 3.90 3.71
N HIS A 56 15.39 2.94 3.05
CA HIS A 56 15.08 3.08 1.64
C HIS A 56 13.99 4.13 1.42
N SER A 57 14.10 4.87 0.31
CA SER A 57 13.19 5.97 0.01
C SER A 57 11.72 5.54 -0.06
N TYR A 58 11.43 4.35 -0.56
CA TYR A 58 10.05 3.84 -0.61
C TYR A 58 9.47 3.63 0.79
N GLN A 59 10.26 3.08 1.71
CA GLN A 59 9.85 2.89 3.09
C GLN A 59 9.57 4.25 3.74
N GLN A 60 10.45 5.21 3.53
CA GLN A 60 10.30 6.56 4.08
C GLN A 60 9.05 7.26 3.52
N GLN A 61 8.81 7.13 2.23
CA GLN A 61 7.60 7.69 1.60
C GLN A 61 6.33 7.08 2.19
N PHE A 62 6.32 5.77 2.37
CA PHE A 62 5.18 5.06 2.95
C PHE A 62 4.90 5.54 4.37
N GLU A 63 5.94 5.66 5.21
CA GLU A 63 5.78 6.12 6.58
C GLU A 63 5.30 7.57 6.63
N ARG A 64 5.83 8.42 5.75
CA ARG A 64 5.43 9.83 5.67
C ARG A 64 3.94 9.96 5.34
N LEU A 65 3.45 9.17 4.40
CA LEU A 65 2.03 9.16 4.05
C LEU A 65 1.16 8.79 5.24
N GLY A 66 1.59 7.81 6.03
CA GLY A 66 0.85 7.38 7.21
C GLY A 66 0.78 8.43 8.32
N ARG A 67 1.71 9.37 8.33
CA ARG A 67 1.76 10.47 9.32
C ARG A 67 1.00 11.71 8.87
N ASP A 68 0.64 11.80 7.61
CA ASP A 68 -0.04 12.98 7.08
C ASP A 68 -1.53 12.93 7.39
N ARG A 69 -1.94 13.67 8.41
CA ARG A 69 -3.33 13.71 8.86
C ARG A 69 -4.24 14.50 7.92
N LYS A 70 -3.67 15.24 6.97
CA LYS A 70 -4.45 16.03 6.02
C LYS A 70 -4.94 15.21 4.84
N LEU A 71 -4.39 14.02 4.65
CA LEU A 71 -4.82 13.14 3.57
C LEU A 71 -6.13 12.44 3.92
N GLY A 72 -7.13 12.58 3.06
CA GLY A 72 -8.34 11.79 3.16
C GLY A 72 -8.07 10.32 2.81
N SER A 73 -8.98 9.43 3.18
CA SER A 73 -8.82 7.98 3.00
C SER A 73 -8.53 7.60 1.53
N PHE A 74 -9.26 8.19 0.58
CA PHE A 74 -9.06 7.90 -0.84
C PHE A 74 -7.67 8.34 -1.31
N ARG A 75 -7.26 9.55 -0.91
CA ARG A 75 -5.95 10.09 -1.30
C ARG A 75 -4.82 9.26 -0.70
N LEU A 76 -4.97 8.84 0.55
CA LEU A 76 -4.00 7.99 1.23
C LEU A 76 -3.85 6.65 0.50
N LEU A 77 -4.96 6.03 0.11
CA LEU A 77 -4.97 4.80 -0.66
C LEU A 77 -4.27 4.99 -2.01
N GLU A 78 -4.61 6.05 -2.73
CA GLU A 78 -4.03 6.36 -4.04
C GLU A 78 -2.52 6.57 -3.96
N CYS A 79 -2.07 7.36 -3.00
CA CYS A 79 -0.63 7.62 -2.82
C CYS A 79 0.12 6.37 -2.37
N THR A 80 -0.47 5.56 -1.50
CA THR A 80 0.12 4.29 -1.06
C THR A 80 0.27 3.33 -2.24
N LEU A 81 -0.76 3.24 -3.09
CA LEU A 81 -0.67 2.44 -4.32
C LEU A 81 0.46 2.92 -5.22
N GLY A 82 0.65 4.23 -5.34
CA GLY A 82 1.75 4.80 -6.11
C GLY A 82 3.12 4.32 -5.62
N VAL A 83 3.32 4.30 -4.30
CA VAL A 83 4.57 3.79 -3.70
C VAL A 83 4.76 2.30 -4.04
N LEU A 84 3.71 1.51 -3.90
CA LEU A 84 3.77 0.07 -4.17
C LEU A 84 4.04 -0.23 -5.65
N VAL A 85 3.41 0.50 -6.55
CA VAL A 85 3.63 0.36 -7.99
C VAL A 85 5.06 0.75 -8.36
N GLY A 86 5.57 1.84 -7.79
CA GLY A 86 6.97 2.24 -7.99
C GLY A 86 7.93 1.16 -7.54
N LEU A 87 7.65 0.54 -6.40
CA LEU A 87 8.48 -0.55 -5.88
C LEU A 87 8.42 -1.80 -6.78
N ARG A 88 7.24 -2.11 -7.34
CA ARG A 88 7.08 -3.24 -8.26
C ARG A 88 7.87 -3.04 -9.55
N ASP A 89 7.84 -1.82 -10.08
CA ASP A 89 8.40 -1.50 -11.39
C ASP A 89 9.91 -1.18 -11.32
N ASP A 90 10.44 -1.07 -10.14
CA ASP A 90 11.85 -0.70 -9.92
C ASP A 90 12.81 -1.89 -10.16
#